data_fcb0ecbf79d3991a81a221c1f9d3d7cc
#
_entry.id   fcb0ecbf79d3991a81a221c1f9d3d7cc
#
_cell.length_a   1.000
_cell.length_b   1.000
_cell.length_c   1.000
_cell.angle_alpha   90.00
_cell.angle_beta   90.00
_cell.angle_gamma   90.00
#
_symmetry.space_group_name_H-M   'P 1'
#
loop_
_entity.id
_entity.type
_entity.pdbx_description
1 polymer ?
#
loop_
_entity_poly.entity_id
_entity_poly.type
_entity_poly.pdbx_seq_one_letter_code
_entity_poly.pdbx_strand_id
1 'polypeptide(L)'
;MSRPVPDWWEPLLTRARQSRPEDFTRWPGQPDGARPSAVLVLLGNGGDGGDSAGPDVLLLERAATMRTHAGQVAFPGGVSEPDDPDPAATALREANEEVGVQPDSVTVLAQLPPLWIPVSDFLVTPVLAWWHAPHPVHPLDPAEVSRVARLPVPDLVDPANRMLVRHPSGYVGPAFQVAGMLVWGFTAGVLATLLELAGWARPWPRDRVADLPSASERSSEASDAVGGSASAWPVR
;
A
#
# COMPACT_ATOMS: atom_id res chain seq x y z
N MET A 1 -3.17 15.64 -23.90
CA MET A 1 -1.72 15.91 -23.72
C MET A 1 -1.35 15.43 -22.32
N SER A 2 -0.46 14.46 -22.22
CA SER A 2 0.02 13.95 -20.90
C SER A 2 0.74 15.06 -20.17
N ARG A 3 0.41 15.27 -18.86
CA ARG A 3 1.15 16.23 -18.01
C ARG A 3 2.60 15.73 -17.85
N PRO A 4 3.60 16.63 -17.78
CA PRO A 4 4.97 16.21 -17.50
C PRO A 4 5.06 15.57 -16.11
N VAL A 5 5.91 14.55 -15.97
CA VAL A 5 6.16 13.90 -14.67
C VAL A 5 6.75 14.94 -13.72
N PRO A 6 6.20 15.12 -12.49
CA PRO A 6 6.72 16.10 -11.54
C PRO A 6 8.16 15.82 -11.11
N ASP A 7 8.95 16.86 -10.84
CA ASP A 7 10.37 16.75 -10.47
C ASP A 7 10.62 15.93 -9.21
N TRP A 8 9.65 15.86 -8.28
CA TRP A 8 9.79 15.08 -7.06
C TRP A 8 9.87 13.56 -7.30
N TRP A 9 9.52 13.07 -8.50
CA TRP A 9 9.71 11.69 -8.91
C TRP A 9 11.18 11.32 -9.17
N GLU A 10 12.02 12.28 -9.59
CA GLU A 10 13.38 11.99 -10.05
C GLU A 10 14.24 11.27 -9.00
N PRO A 11 14.31 11.72 -7.71
CA PRO A 11 15.08 11.00 -6.70
C PRO A 11 14.56 9.57 -6.45
N LEU A 12 13.22 9.39 -6.44
CA LEU A 12 12.60 8.09 -6.25
C LEU A 12 12.91 7.15 -7.40
N LEU A 13 12.70 7.58 -8.65
CA LEU A 13 12.91 6.75 -9.83
C LEU A 13 14.36 6.32 -10.00
N THR A 14 15.29 7.26 -9.77
CA THR A 14 16.72 6.97 -9.87
C THR A 14 17.13 5.84 -8.91
N ARG A 15 16.67 5.87 -7.66
CA ARG A 15 16.99 4.86 -6.65
C ARG A 15 16.16 3.58 -6.81
N ALA A 16 14.89 3.70 -7.18
CA ALA A 16 14.01 2.56 -7.41
C ALA A 16 14.55 1.62 -8.51
N ARG A 17 15.12 2.17 -9.59
CA ARG A 17 15.73 1.39 -10.68
C ARG A 17 17.00 0.63 -10.24
N GLN A 18 17.62 1.03 -9.14
CA GLN A 18 18.82 0.40 -8.59
C GLN A 18 18.49 -0.51 -7.39
N SER A 19 17.25 -0.51 -6.94
CA SER A 19 16.83 -1.26 -5.77
C SER A 19 16.80 -2.76 -6.02
N ARG A 20 16.98 -3.53 -4.95
CA ARG A 20 17.00 -4.99 -4.94
C ARG A 20 15.95 -5.52 -3.97
N PRO A 21 15.53 -6.79 -4.06
CA PRO A 21 14.58 -7.35 -3.11
C PRO A 21 15.00 -7.17 -1.64
N GLU A 22 16.30 -7.23 -1.34
CA GLU A 22 16.86 -7.08 0.00
C GLU A 22 16.56 -5.71 0.64
N ASP A 23 16.34 -4.68 -0.17
CA ASP A 23 16.01 -3.34 0.31
C ASP A 23 14.58 -3.28 0.89
N PHE A 24 13.70 -4.20 0.47
CA PHE A 24 12.28 -4.22 0.83
C PHE A 24 11.89 -5.34 1.79
N THR A 25 12.61 -6.45 1.78
CA THR A 25 12.20 -7.65 2.50
C THR A 25 13.40 -8.41 3.08
N ARG A 26 13.15 -9.12 4.19
CA ARG A 26 14.11 -10.07 4.77
C ARG A 26 14.13 -11.42 4.04
N TRP A 27 13.19 -11.65 3.15
CA TRP A 27 13.04 -12.87 2.36
C TRP A 27 13.21 -12.57 0.87
N PRO A 28 14.46 -12.32 0.40
CA PRO A 28 14.69 -11.92 -0.99
C PRO A 28 14.56 -13.09 -1.99
N GLY A 29 14.26 -14.29 -1.50
CA GLY A 29 14.10 -15.48 -2.34
C GLY A 29 12.91 -15.39 -3.28
N GLN A 30 12.99 -16.11 -4.39
CA GLN A 30 11.91 -16.32 -5.34
C GLN A 30 11.71 -17.84 -5.47
N PRO A 31 10.89 -18.46 -4.61
CA PRO A 31 10.70 -19.91 -4.67
C PRO A 31 9.97 -20.30 -5.95
N ASP A 32 10.34 -21.46 -6.49
CA ASP A 32 9.65 -22.03 -7.64
C ASP A 32 8.17 -22.29 -7.30
N GLY A 33 7.28 -21.84 -8.21
CA GLY A 33 5.84 -22.05 -8.05
C GLY A 33 5.12 -20.96 -7.26
N ALA A 34 5.81 -19.95 -6.73
CA ALA A 34 5.16 -18.77 -6.15
C ALA A 34 4.24 -18.09 -7.17
N ARG A 35 3.04 -17.69 -6.71
CA ARG A 35 2.02 -17.13 -7.61
C ARG A 35 2.35 -15.69 -8.01
N PRO A 36 2.53 -15.40 -9.32
CA PRO A 36 2.78 -14.05 -9.78
C PRO A 36 1.61 -13.13 -9.43
N SER A 37 1.94 -11.95 -8.92
CA SER A 37 0.98 -10.92 -8.53
C SER A 37 1.59 -9.54 -8.74
N ALA A 38 0.75 -8.52 -8.88
CA ALA A 38 1.23 -7.15 -8.95
C ALA A 38 0.34 -6.20 -8.15
N VAL A 39 0.94 -5.12 -7.63
CA VAL A 39 0.23 -4.06 -6.94
C VAL A 39 0.59 -2.70 -7.52
N LEU A 40 -0.39 -1.80 -7.60
CA LEU A 40 -0.21 -0.46 -8.12
C LEU A 40 0.15 0.51 -6.99
N VAL A 41 1.39 0.96 -6.96
CA VAL A 41 1.84 2.05 -6.09
C VAL A 41 1.58 3.36 -6.84
N LEU A 42 0.34 3.84 -6.74
CA LEU A 42 -0.14 5.02 -7.45
C LEU A 42 0.06 6.27 -6.62
N LEU A 43 0.95 7.14 -7.08
CA LEU A 43 1.20 8.44 -6.45
C LEU A 43 0.58 9.56 -7.29
N GLY A 44 -0.17 10.43 -6.62
CA GLY A 44 -0.75 11.64 -7.21
C GLY A 44 -0.12 12.91 -6.64
N ASN A 45 -0.51 14.06 -7.17
CA ASN A 45 -0.31 15.36 -6.54
C ASN A 45 -1.51 15.60 -5.61
N GLY A 46 -1.26 15.70 -4.31
CA GLY A 46 -2.25 15.68 -3.24
C GLY A 46 -3.43 16.62 -3.40
N GLY A 47 -4.59 16.15 -2.93
CA GLY A 47 -5.81 16.93 -2.70
C GLY A 47 -6.62 17.32 -3.93
N ASP A 48 -7.85 17.72 -3.70
CA ASP A 48 -8.81 18.19 -4.72
C ASP A 48 -8.39 19.54 -5.35
N GLY A 49 -7.28 19.55 -6.10
CA GLY A 49 -6.96 20.63 -7.04
C GLY A 49 -5.89 21.65 -6.65
N GLY A 50 -4.99 21.39 -5.74
CA GLY A 50 -3.88 22.28 -5.43
C GLY A 50 -2.49 21.66 -5.57
N ASP A 51 -1.63 22.23 -6.40
CA ASP A 51 -0.19 21.87 -6.53
C ASP A 51 0.60 21.99 -5.20
N SER A 52 -0.04 22.49 -4.14
CA SER A 52 0.59 22.84 -2.86
C SER A 52 0.61 21.74 -1.81
N ALA A 53 -0.09 20.62 -2.01
CA ALA A 53 -0.28 19.59 -0.96
C ALA A 53 0.79 18.49 -0.97
N GLY A 54 1.73 18.48 -1.93
CA GLY A 54 2.73 17.42 -2.09
C GLY A 54 2.13 16.10 -2.62
N PRO A 55 2.94 15.04 -2.75
CA PRO A 55 2.46 13.77 -3.24
C PRO A 55 1.55 13.05 -2.23
N ASP A 56 0.63 12.24 -2.74
CA ASP A 56 -0.18 11.29 -1.98
C ASP A 56 -0.11 9.89 -2.61
N VAL A 57 -0.53 8.88 -1.85
CA VAL A 57 -0.60 7.50 -2.32
C VAL A 57 -2.01 6.97 -2.19
N LEU A 58 -2.48 6.28 -3.24
CA LEU A 58 -3.77 5.57 -3.22
C LEU A 58 -3.62 4.23 -2.51
N LEU A 59 -4.45 4.02 -1.49
CA LEU A 59 -4.59 2.75 -0.78
C LEU A 59 -6.06 2.37 -0.67
N LEU A 60 -6.31 1.09 -0.48
CA LEU A 60 -7.62 0.55 -0.16
C LEU A 60 -7.58 -0.21 1.18
N GLU A 61 -8.73 -0.36 1.81
CA GLU A 61 -8.94 -1.23 2.96
C GLU A 61 -9.82 -2.41 2.52
N ARG A 62 -9.33 -3.62 2.71
CA ARG A 62 -10.07 -4.84 2.34
C ARG A 62 -11.26 -5.03 3.26
N ALA A 63 -12.35 -5.55 2.73
CA ALA A 63 -13.55 -5.80 3.53
C ALA A 63 -13.26 -6.78 4.67
N ALA A 64 -13.86 -6.53 5.84
CA ALA A 64 -13.72 -7.37 7.03
C ALA A 64 -14.28 -8.78 6.84
N THR A 65 -15.13 -8.97 5.84
CA THR A 65 -15.75 -10.24 5.44
C THR A 65 -14.84 -11.15 4.61
N MET A 66 -13.70 -10.64 4.14
CA MET A 66 -12.78 -11.42 3.33
C MET A 66 -12.15 -12.57 4.11
N ARG A 67 -11.94 -13.72 3.46
CA ARG A 67 -11.33 -14.91 4.09
C ARG A 67 -9.84 -14.72 4.42
N THR A 68 -9.16 -13.89 3.65
CA THR A 68 -7.74 -13.60 3.79
C THR A 68 -7.53 -12.10 3.82
N HIS A 69 -6.61 -11.62 4.68
CA HIS A 69 -6.26 -10.21 4.77
C HIS A 69 -7.43 -9.28 5.10
N ALA A 70 -8.46 -9.78 5.81
CA ALA A 70 -9.63 -9.00 6.22
C ALA A 70 -9.25 -7.72 6.96
N GLY A 71 -9.81 -6.57 6.58
CA GLY A 71 -9.55 -5.27 7.18
C GLY A 71 -8.12 -4.74 7.00
N GLN A 72 -7.28 -5.38 6.17
CA GLN A 72 -5.93 -4.90 5.91
C GLN A 72 -5.92 -3.79 4.87
N VAL A 73 -5.07 -2.79 5.10
CA VAL A 73 -4.81 -1.73 4.14
C VAL A 73 -3.77 -2.20 3.13
N ALA A 74 -4.08 -2.05 1.85
CA ALA A 74 -3.25 -2.52 0.75
C ALA A 74 -3.16 -1.49 -0.38
N PHE A 75 -2.15 -1.64 -1.23
CA PHE A 75 -2.21 -1.10 -2.58
C PHE A 75 -3.27 -1.86 -3.38
N PRO A 76 -3.96 -1.22 -4.33
CA PRO A 76 -4.75 -1.96 -5.32
C PRO A 76 -3.88 -2.99 -6.06
N GLY A 77 -4.41 -4.21 -6.26
CA GLY A 77 -3.64 -5.24 -6.93
C GLY A 77 -4.08 -6.66 -6.61
N GLY A 78 -3.58 -7.60 -7.39
CA GLY A 78 -3.96 -9.01 -7.28
C GLY A 78 -3.09 -9.94 -8.08
N VAL A 79 -3.63 -11.10 -8.39
CA VAL A 79 -2.95 -12.19 -9.09
C VAL A 79 -2.88 -11.89 -10.59
N SER A 80 -1.73 -12.19 -11.21
CA SER A 80 -1.60 -12.09 -12.65
C SER A 80 -2.47 -13.15 -13.36
N GLU A 81 -3.20 -12.72 -14.36
CA GLU A 81 -4.00 -13.58 -15.22
C GLU A 81 -3.23 -13.95 -16.49
N PRO A 82 -3.63 -15.06 -17.18
CA PRO A 82 -2.95 -15.49 -18.42
C PRO A 82 -2.92 -14.44 -19.52
N ASP A 83 -3.90 -13.54 -19.54
CA ASP A 83 -4.04 -12.49 -20.54
C ASP A 83 -3.29 -11.19 -20.15
N ASP A 84 -2.74 -11.11 -18.94
CA ASP A 84 -1.91 -9.99 -18.50
C ASP A 84 -0.51 -10.11 -19.14
N PRO A 85 -0.11 -9.18 -20.04
CA PRO A 85 1.18 -9.25 -20.72
C PRO A 85 2.38 -9.03 -19.78
N ASP A 86 2.18 -8.31 -18.70
CA ASP A 86 3.22 -7.97 -17.73
C ASP A 86 2.62 -7.54 -16.38
N PRO A 87 3.44 -7.38 -15.31
CA PRO A 87 2.97 -6.93 -13.99
C PRO A 87 2.28 -5.56 -13.99
N ALA A 88 2.62 -4.66 -14.92
CA ALA A 88 1.98 -3.36 -14.99
C ALA A 88 0.52 -3.49 -15.48
N ALA A 89 0.29 -4.38 -16.44
CA ALA A 89 -1.07 -4.68 -16.90
C ALA A 89 -1.92 -5.28 -15.77
N THR A 90 -1.39 -6.27 -15.04
CA THR A 90 -2.06 -6.82 -13.83
C THR A 90 -2.43 -5.72 -12.84
N ALA A 91 -1.46 -4.87 -12.46
CA ALA A 91 -1.69 -3.83 -11.45
C ALA A 91 -2.73 -2.79 -11.89
N LEU A 92 -2.74 -2.41 -13.17
CA LEU A 92 -3.72 -1.47 -13.73
C LEU A 92 -5.12 -2.09 -13.85
N ARG A 93 -5.22 -3.36 -14.29
CA ARG A 93 -6.49 -4.10 -14.38
C ARG A 93 -7.13 -4.20 -13.00
N GLU A 94 -6.39 -4.69 -12.02
CA GLU A 94 -6.86 -4.86 -10.64
C GLU A 94 -7.28 -3.51 -10.01
N ALA A 95 -6.49 -2.44 -10.19
CA ALA A 95 -6.85 -1.12 -9.69
C ALA A 95 -8.12 -0.55 -10.37
N ASN A 96 -8.36 -0.89 -11.64
CA ASN A 96 -9.61 -0.54 -12.30
C ASN A 96 -10.79 -1.33 -11.73
N GLU A 97 -10.63 -2.65 -11.53
CA GLU A 97 -11.67 -3.55 -11.03
C GLU A 97 -12.03 -3.30 -9.57
N GLU A 98 -11.05 -3.05 -8.69
CA GLU A 98 -11.26 -2.85 -7.26
C GLU A 98 -11.80 -1.46 -6.91
N VAL A 99 -11.25 -0.40 -7.55
CA VAL A 99 -11.48 0.98 -7.13
C VAL A 99 -11.79 1.97 -8.26
N GLY A 100 -11.87 1.51 -9.50
CA GLY A 100 -12.27 2.31 -10.66
C GLY A 100 -11.18 3.25 -11.18
N VAL A 101 -9.91 3.00 -10.92
CA VAL A 101 -8.81 3.76 -11.51
C VAL A 101 -8.82 3.57 -13.03
N GLN A 102 -8.93 4.65 -13.79
CA GLN A 102 -8.89 4.62 -15.26
C GLN A 102 -7.43 4.49 -15.74
N PRO A 103 -7.07 3.43 -16.49
CA PRO A 103 -5.70 3.24 -16.96
C PRO A 103 -5.13 4.43 -17.73
N ASP A 104 -5.96 5.10 -18.54
CA ASP A 104 -5.59 6.29 -19.30
C ASP A 104 -5.24 7.52 -18.44
N SER A 105 -5.59 7.50 -17.16
CA SER A 105 -5.25 8.55 -16.19
C SER A 105 -3.90 8.33 -15.51
N VAL A 106 -3.23 7.20 -15.79
CA VAL A 106 -2.03 6.71 -15.11
C VAL A 106 -0.86 6.59 -16.07
N THR A 107 0.32 6.98 -15.61
CA THR A 107 1.59 6.71 -16.31
C THR A 107 2.44 5.78 -15.45
N VAL A 108 2.69 4.56 -15.93
CA VAL A 108 3.64 3.64 -15.29
C VAL A 108 5.06 4.18 -15.48
N LEU A 109 5.82 4.30 -14.39
CA LEU A 109 7.15 4.91 -14.39
C LEU A 109 8.27 3.91 -14.11
N ALA A 110 8.01 2.88 -13.27
CA ALA A 110 8.97 1.82 -12.98
C ALA A 110 8.26 0.59 -12.39
N GLN A 111 8.93 -0.55 -12.47
CA GLN A 111 8.60 -1.74 -11.70
C GLN A 111 9.71 -1.96 -10.66
N LEU A 112 9.32 -2.24 -9.43
CA LEU A 112 10.25 -2.63 -8.37
C LEU A 112 10.57 -4.13 -8.50
N PRO A 113 11.63 -4.60 -7.86
CA PRO A 113 11.93 -6.03 -7.84
C PRO A 113 10.75 -6.82 -7.24
N PRO A 114 10.46 -8.02 -7.76
CA PRO A 114 9.43 -8.87 -7.20
C PRO A 114 9.78 -9.30 -5.78
N LEU A 115 8.79 -9.27 -4.88
CA LEU A 115 8.92 -9.51 -3.46
C LEU A 115 8.07 -10.73 -3.06
N TRP A 116 8.70 -11.77 -2.55
CA TRP A 116 8.00 -12.95 -2.09
C TRP A 116 7.36 -12.73 -0.71
N ILE A 117 6.10 -13.14 -0.57
CA ILE A 117 5.34 -13.09 0.68
C ILE A 117 5.12 -14.54 1.16
N PRO A 118 5.91 -15.06 2.13
CA PRO A 118 5.87 -16.47 2.54
C PRO A 118 4.51 -16.96 3.01
N VAL A 119 3.74 -16.11 3.70
CA VAL A 119 2.44 -16.49 4.31
C VAL A 119 1.32 -16.72 3.31
N SER A 120 1.44 -16.17 2.09
CA SER A 120 0.43 -16.30 1.03
C SER A 120 0.97 -16.94 -0.24
N ASP A 121 2.28 -17.19 -0.28
CA ASP A 121 3.03 -17.72 -1.43
C ASP A 121 2.85 -16.88 -2.71
N PHE A 122 2.69 -15.57 -2.55
CA PHE A 122 2.68 -14.62 -3.65
C PHE A 122 4.08 -14.07 -3.93
N LEU A 123 4.39 -13.92 -5.20
CA LEU A 123 5.51 -13.14 -5.71
C LEU A 123 4.95 -11.83 -6.26
N VAL A 124 5.00 -10.77 -5.45
CA VAL A 124 4.34 -9.49 -5.74
C VAL A 124 5.31 -8.52 -6.38
N THR A 125 5.00 -8.01 -7.55
CA THR A 125 5.74 -6.92 -8.20
C THR A 125 5.05 -5.59 -7.93
N PRO A 126 5.64 -4.68 -7.11
CA PRO A 126 5.11 -3.34 -6.96
C PRO A 126 5.40 -2.50 -8.21
N VAL A 127 4.35 -1.87 -8.76
CA VAL A 127 4.42 -1.04 -9.97
C VAL A 127 4.27 0.42 -9.57
N LEU A 128 5.34 1.20 -9.74
CA LEU A 128 5.33 2.64 -9.48
C LEU A 128 4.64 3.37 -10.62
N ALA A 129 3.62 4.14 -10.31
CA ALA A 129 2.86 4.85 -11.30
C ALA A 129 2.45 6.26 -10.83
N TRP A 130 2.43 7.18 -11.76
CA TRP A 130 1.98 8.55 -11.55
C TRP A 130 0.55 8.75 -12.03
N TRP A 131 -0.30 9.23 -11.13
CA TRP A 131 -1.67 9.60 -11.43
C TRP A 131 -1.72 11.02 -12.00
N HIS A 132 -1.51 11.14 -13.30
CA HIS A 132 -1.42 12.43 -13.97
C HIS A 132 -2.77 13.12 -14.19
N ALA A 133 -3.87 12.38 -14.16
CA ALA A 133 -5.23 12.89 -14.28
C ALA A 133 -6.13 12.27 -13.18
N PRO A 134 -5.93 12.65 -11.88
CA PRO A 134 -6.73 12.13 -10.79
C PRO A 134 -8.23 12.39 -11.01
N HIS A 135 -9.03 11.40 -10.65
CA HIS A 135 -10.49 11.44 -10.70
C HIS A 135 -11.07 10.75 -9.46
N PRO A 136 -12.35 10.91 -9.15
CA PRO A 136 -13.00 10.20 -8.05
C PRO A 136 -12.88 8.68 -8.22
N VAL A 137 -12.49 8.00 -7.13
CA VAL A 137 -12.40 6.54 -7.02
C VAL A 137 -13.15 6.08 -5.77
N HIS A 138 -13.72 4.89 -5.81
CA HIS A 138 -14.50 4.32 -4.72
C HIS A 138 -14.48 2.79 -4.80
N PRO A 139 -14.81 2.07 -3.73
CA PRO A 139 -14.97 0.62 -3.81
C PRO A 139 -15.99 0.24 -4.89
N LEU A 140 -15.61 -0.60 -5.85
CA LEU A 140 -16.54 -1.10 -6.88
C LEU A 140 -17.31 -2.32 -6.37
N ASP A 141 -16.65 -3.18 -5.57
CA ASP A 141 -17.30 -4.25 -4.84
C ASP A 141 -17.07 -4.08 -3.32
N PRO A 142 -18.12 -3.65 -2.56
CA PRO A 142 -18.03 -3.51 -1.10
C PRO A 142 -17.78 -4.83 -0.36
N ALA A 143 -17.96 -6.00 -1.00
CA ALA A 143 -17.62 -7.29 -0.41
C ALA A 143 -16.11 -7.56 -0.41
N GLU A 144 -15.35 -6.87 -1.27
CA GLU A 144 -13.90 -6.98 -1.38
C GLU A 144 -13.17 -5.79 -0.79
N VAL A 145 -13.65 -4.57 -1.06
CA VAL A 145 -13.05 -3.31 -0.62
C VAL A 145 -14.06 -2.52 0.21
N SER A 146 -13.72 -2.25 1.46
CA SER A 146 -14.58 -1.47 2.36
C SER A 146 -14.35 0.04 2.22
N ARG A 147 -13.14 0.45 1.85
CA ARG A 147 -12.74 1.85 1.82
C ARG A 147 -11.59 2.09 0.83
N VAL A 148 -11.59 3.27 0.22
CA VAL A 148 -10.47 3.79 -0.59
C VAL A 148 -10.03 5.11 0.02
N ALA A 149 -8.73 5.35 0.09
CA ALA A 149 -8.16 6.59 0.59
C ALA A 149 -6.90 6.99 -0.18
N ARG A 150 -6.72 8.31 -0.33
CA ARG A 150 -5.47 8.92 -0.78
C ARG A 150 -4.77 9.46 0.46
N LEU A 151 -3.65 8.86 0.84
CA LEU A 151 -2.91 9.24 2.04
C LEU A 151 -1.78 10.22 1.66
N PRO A 152 -1.79 11.45 2.22
CA PRO A 152 -0.74 12.43 1.94
C PRO A 152 0.63 11.93 2.43
N VAL A 153 1.67 12.08 1.61
CA VAL A 153 3.04 11.75 2.04
C VAL A 153 3.47 12.56 3.27
N PRO A 154 3.12 13.85 3.42
CA PRO A 154 3.38 14.59 4.66
C PRO A 154 2.88 13.88 5.92
N ASP A 155 1.70 13.27 5.88
CA ASP A 155 1.12 12.52 7.02
C ASP A 155 1.84 11.19 7.23
N LEU A 156 2.25 10.50 6.16
CA LEU A 156 3.00 9.25 6.24
C LEU A 156 4.40 9.42 6.83
N VAL A 157 5.02 10.58 6.64
CA VAL A 157 6.35 10.87 7.18
C VAL A 157 6.31 11.55 8.56
N ASP A 158 5.13 11.95 9.04
CA ASP A 158 4.99 12.52 10.38
C ASP A 158 5.35 11.47 11.44
N PRO A 159 6.34 11.76 12.32
CA PRO A 159 6.73 10.84 13.40
C PRO A 159 5.57 10.43 14.32
N ALA A 160 4.57 11.29 14.51
CA ALA A 160 3.39 10.99 15.33
C ALA A 160 2.55 9.84 14.75
N ASN A 161 2.56 9.67 13.43
CA ASN A 161 1.83 8.66 12.70
C ASN A 161 2.62 7.37 12.48
N ARG A 162 3.88 7.30 12.95
CA ARG A 162 4.80 6.17 12.76
C ARG A 162 4.91 5.32 14.02
N MET A 163 4.88 4.00 13.84
CA MET A 163 5.10 3.04 14.93
C MET A 163 5.68 1.74 14.37
N LEU A 164 6.05 0.84 15.25
CA LEU A 164 6.23 -0.57 14.93
C LEU A 164 4.98 -1.35 15.33
N VAL A 165 4.66 -2.38 14.58
CA VAL A 165 3.64 -3.36 14.97
C VAL A 165 4.28 -4.73 15.13
N ARG A 166 3.81 -5.49 16.14
CA ARG A 166 4.17 -6.89 16.35
C ARG A 166 3.00 -7.76 15.92
N HIS A 167 3.26 -8.61 14.92
CA HIS A 167 2.31 -9.63 14.49
C HIS A 167 2.36 -10.84 15.45
N PRO A 168 1.26 -11.60 15.67
CA PRO A 168 1.26 -12.81 16.51
C PRO A 168 2.31 -13.87 16.12
N SER A 169 2.81 -13.88 14.87
CA SER A 169 3.93 -14.72 14.44
C SER A 169 5.30 -14.29 15.01
N GLY A 170 5.37 -13.19 15.77
CA GLY A 170 6.62 -12.61 16.26
C GLY A 170 7.29 -11.63 15.30
N TYR A 171 6.80 -11.48 14.07
CA TYR A 171 7.32 -10.47 13.15
C TYR A 171 7.05 -9.05 13.71
N VAL A 172 8.08 -8.20 13.67
CA VAL A 172 7.97 -6.78 14.02
C VAL A 172 8.37 -5.96 12.80
N GLY A 173 7.50 -5.05 12.38
CA GLY A 173 7.72 -4.22 11.19
C GLY A 173 7.12 -2.82 11.32
N PRO A 174 7.44 -1.92 10.34
CA PRO A 174 6.91 -0.57 10.33
C PRO A 174 5.39 -0.56 10.15
N ALA A 175 4.77 0.47 10.71
CA ALA A 175 3.36 0.76 10.50
C ALA A 175 3.10 2.26 10.50
N PHE A 176 1.95 2.63 9.90
CA PHE A 176 1.48 4.00 9.81
C PHE A 176 0.02 4.06 10.27
N GLN A 177 -0.27 4.98 11.18
CA GLN A 177 -1.64 5.27 11.61
C GLN A 177 -2.06 6.59 11.00
N VAL A 178 -2.74 6.56 9.86
CA VAL A 178 -3.11 7.76 9.09
C VAL A 178 -4.58 7.68 8.67
N ALA A 179 -5.30 8.78 8.82
CA ALA A 179 -6.70 8.90 8.42
C ALA A 179 -7.61 7.78 8.98
N GLY A 180 -7.33 7.28 10.18
CA GLY A 180 -8.07 6.17 10.80
C GLY A 180 -7.74 4.79 10.22
N MET A 181 -6.76 4.68 9.33
CA MET A 181 -6.28 3.42 8.75
C MET A 181 -4.96 3.01 9.43
N LEU A 182 -4.83 1.73 9.75
CA LEU A 182 -3.56 1.13 10.19
C LEU A 182 -2.91 0.41 9.01
N VAL A 183 -1.90 1.02 8.43
CA VAL A 183 -1.09 0.42 7.36
C VAL A 183 0.05 -0.36 8.00
N TRP A 184 0.17 -1.65 7.71
CA TRP A 184 1.21 -2.53 8.28
C TRP A 184 1.60 -3.65 7.29
N GLY A 185 2.51 -4.53 7.68
CA GLY A 185 2.91 -5.69 6.89
C GLY A 185 3.61 -5.31 5.60
N PHE A 186 3.28 -6.01 4.51
CA PHE A 186 3.85 -5.78 3.18
C PHE A 186 3.70 -4.35 2.70
N THR A 187 2.49 -3.81 2.78
CA THR A 187 2.18 -2.44 2.33
C THR A 187 3.03 -1.40 3.06
N ALA A 188 3.11 -1.50 4.38
CA ALA A 188 3.93 -0.58 5.17
C ALA A 188 5.44 -0.77 4.93
N GLY A 189 5.89 -1.99 4.69
CA GLY A 189 7.28 -2.28 4.33
C GLY A 189 7.66 -1.58 3.03
N VAL A 190 6.86 -1.76 1.98
CA VAL A 190 7.07 -1.11 0.69
C VAL A 190 7.02 0.42 0.83
N LEU A 191 5.99 0.96 1.51
CA LEU A 191 5.88 2.42 1.73
C LEU A 191 7.10 2.96 2.48
N ALA A 192 7.53 2.32 3.57
CA ALA A 192 8.67 2.79 4.35
C ALA A 192 9.94 2.88 3.50
N THR A 193 10.22 1.86 2.70
CA THR A 193 11.36 1.85 1.78
C THR A 193 11.23 2.93 0.70
N LEU A 194 10.06 3.10 0.10
CA LEU A 194 9.83 4.13 -0.91
C LEU A 194 10.03 5.55 -0.36
N LEU A 195 9.56 5.81 0.86
CA LEU A 195 9.77 7.10 1.52
C LEU A 195 11.27 7.38 1.77
N GLU A 196 12.05 6.35 2.10
CA GLU A 196 13.51 6.45 2.23
C GLU A 196 14.18 6.67 0.86
N LEU A 197 13.81 5.90 -0.16
CA LEU A 197 14.33 6.06 -1.52
C LEU A 197 14.01 7.43 -2.11
N ALA A 198 12.83 7.99 -1.84
CA ALA A 198 12.45 9.33 -2.28
C ALA A 198 13.18 10.44 -1.51
N GLY A 199 13.81 10.13 -0.37
CA GLY A 199 14.41 11.13 0.51
C GLY A 199 13.38 11.92 1.32
N TRP A 200 12.16 11.43 1.44
CA TRP A 200 11.07 12.06 2.21
C TRP A 200 11.03 11.62 3.66
N ALA A 201 11.64 10.46 3.98
CA ALA A 201 11.61 9.89 5.31
C ALA A 201 12.16 10.87 6.36
N ARG A 202 11.48 10.94 7.52
CA ARG A 202 11.90 11.71 8.70
C ARG A 202 12.29 10.75 9.83
N PRO A 203 13.22 11.11 10.70
CA PRO A 203 13.50 10.35 11.92
C PRO A 203 12.22 10.22 12.76
N TRP A 204 11.96 9.02 13.30
CA TRP A 204 10.82 8.76 14.16
C TRP A 204 11.18 7.76 15.27
N PRO A 205 10.52 7.83 16.47
CA PRO A 205 10.78 6.95 17.60
C PRO A 205 10.48 5.47 17.24
N ARG A 206 11.43 4.57 17.51
CA ARG A 206 11.30 3.12 17.26
C ARG A 206 10.87 2.33 18.50
N ASP A 207 10.63 2.99 19.62
CA ASP A 207 10.19 2.44 20.90
C ASP A 207 8.67 2.27 20.98
N ARG A 208 7.92 2.91 20.09
CA ARG A 208 6.47 2.80 20.00
C ARG A 208 6.11 1.52 19.25
N VAL A 209 5.78 0.46 20.00
CA VAL A 209 5.39 -0.85 19.45
C VAL A 209 3.96 -1.17 19.90
N ALA A 210 3.08 -1.48 18.93
CA ALA A 210 1.74 -1.96 19.18
C ALA A 210 1.62 -3.44 18.79
N ASP A 211 0.89 -4.22 19.56
CA ASP A 211 0.58 -5.61 19.21
C ASP A 211 -0.64 -5.64 18.27
N LEU A 212 -0.54 -6.37 17.18
CA LEU A 212 -1.70 -6.61 16.32
C LEU A 212 -2.60 -7.66 16.97
N PRO A 213 -3.92 -7.44 16.98
CA PRO A 213 -4.86 -8.44 17.47
C PRO A 213 -4.74 -9.73 16.67
N SER A 214 -4.99 -10.84 17.32
CA SER A 214 -5.07 -12.16 16.68
C SER A 214 -6.21 -12.20 15.65
N ALA A 215 -6.18 -13.18 14.75
CA ALA A 215 -7.23 -13.33 13.74
C ALA A 215 -8.64 -13.51 14.38
N SER A 216 -8.71 -14.18 15.54
CA SER A 216 -9.95 -14.37 16.30
C SER A 216 -10.49 -13.08 16.90
N GLU A 217 -9.62 -12.21 17.40
CA GLU A 217 -9.99 -10.91 17.98
C GLU A 217 -10.49 -9.95 16.91
N ARG A 218 -9.83 -9.90 15.73
CA ARG A 218 -10.29 -9.10 14.58
C ARG A 218 -11.68 -9.49 14.09
N SER A 219 -12.02 -10.79 14.11
CA SER A 219 -13.34 -11.27 13.70
C SER A 219 -14.44 -10.89 14.70
N SER A 220 -14.14 -10.79 16.00
CA SER A 220 -15.11 -10.36 17.00
C SER A 220 -15.35 -8.85 16.98
N GLU A 221 -14.31 -8.04 16.78
CA GLU A 221 -14.43 -6.59 16.67
C GLU A 221 -15.20 -6.16 15.40
N ALA A 222 -15.04 -6.88 14.30
CA ALA A 222 -15.82 -6.63 13.07
C ALA A 222 -17.33 -6.92 13.26
N SER A 223 -17.68 -7.84 14.15
CA SER A 223 -19.08 -8.13 14.53
C SER A 223 -19.68 -7.03 15.41
N ASP A 224 -18.87 -6.42 16.27
CA ASP A 224 -19.31 -5.37 17.19
C ASP A 224 -19.31 -3.96 16.56
N ALA A 225 -18.51 -3.74 15.51
CA ALA A 225 -18.38 -2.44 14.82
C ALA A 225 -19.60 -2.08 13.95
N VAL A 226 -20.53 -2.99 13.71
CA VAL A 226 -21.82 -2.69 13.06
C VAL A 226 -22.71 -1.80 13.94
N GLY A 227 -22.31 -1.52 15.19
CA GLY A 227 -23.09 -0.75 16.18
C GLY A 227 -22.39 0.40 16.90
N GLY A 228 -21.14 0.77 16.61
CA GLY A 228 -20.44 1.75 17.45
C GLY A 228 -19.25 2.46 16.81
N SER A 229 -19.06 3.71 17.16
CA SER A 229 -18.03 4.66 16.73
C SER A 229 -16.60 4.12 16.92
N ALA A 230 -15.73 4.45 15.95
CA ALA A 230 -14.32 4.11 15.92
C ALA A 230 -13.58 4.42 17.23
N SER A 231 -13.08 3.40 17.91
CA SER A 231 -12.17 3.55 19.04
C SER A 231 -10.72 3.52 18.58
N ALA A 232 -9.94 4.49 19.03
CA ALA A 232 -8.50 4.56 18.79
C ALA A 232 -7.78 3.35 19.44
N TRP A 233 -6.81 2.76 18.72
CA TRP A 233 -5.98 1.68 19.23
C TRP A 233 -5.21 2.07 20.50
N PRO A 234 -5.17 1.22 21.55
CA PRO A 234 -4.38 1.51 22.74
C PRO A 234 -2.88 1.38 22.43
N VAL A 235 -2.15 2.45 22.69
CA VAL A 235 -0.68 2.48 22.68
C VAL A 235 -0.20 2.28 24.12
N ARG A 236 0.64 1.27 24.34
CA ARG A 236 1.39 1.10 25.59
C ARG A 236 2.82 1.53 25.41
#